data_ae7404f13f9c96863d24d64946a2f8e8
#
_entry.id   ae7404f13f9c96863d24d64946a2f8e8
#
_cell.length_a   1.000
_cell.length_b   1.000
_cell.length_c   1.000
_cell.angle_alpha   90.00
_cell.angle_beta   90.00
_cell.angle_gamma   90.00
#
_symmetry.space_group_name_H-M   'P 1'
#
loop_
_entity.id
_entity.type
_entity.pdbx_description
1 polymer ?
#
loop_
_entity_poly.entity_id
_entity_poly.type
_entity_poly.pdbx_seq_one_letter_code
_entity_poly.pdbx_strand_id
1 'polypeptide(L)'
;MAAEKKQILTVKNIRNINMGNILHSIIRSRSTTRSMLAKDNDISLMTVKHIVDDLIEAGILVEKESSNSEVGRNPKVLEIAGQFGNIICVNLTYQDEISFLIYDIYGSLLREQSIPLCGKKTYREELQGVIEMIKTEVSSISTESVGAAVFVPSAYDETVDLVNYDLISEFKELHIRSLFEKELNMKNILILHDVFAAARSEYDSLNPKMESQFYFYCGYGVGGFFIHRDEAVSGALNMAGEVGKMLVSMDGNEKGTAILEEAVSISAVKKKMKEQGIDLHFSELLLRYQAGDKVAVRILEPVLNTVSRVLYNLLWVYNPTRIVIDSCKDSYSKVLTEHFLCFMESMKNDAIPIHAQVRQAKHDEYHTMRGCFYMTRNAWIEGLSAACIEK
;
A
#
# COMPACT_ATOMS: atom_id res chain seq x y z
N MET A 1 -10.55 30.72 -0.82
CA MET A 1 -9.33 30.96 -0.03
C MET A 1 -9.52 30.29 1.32
N ALA A 2 -9.23 29.01 1.42
CA ALA A 2 -9.12 28.31 2.70
C ALA A 2 -7.71 28.54 3.21
N ALA A 3 -7.61 29.13 4.41
CA ALA A 3 -6.32 29.38 5.06
C ALA A 3 -5.65 28.02 5.33
N GLU A 4 -4.46 27.81 4.76
CA GLU A 4 -3.54 26.79 5.25
C GLU A 4 -3.43 26.96 6.77
N LYS A 5 -3.96 25.99 7.51
CA LYS A 5 -3.56 25.83 8.91
C LYS A 5 -2.09 25.49 8.89
N LYS A 6 -1.20 26.49 8.95
CA LYS A 6 0.18 26.28 9.40
C LYS A 6 0.05 25.48 10.68
N GLN A 7 0.41 24.22 10.65
CA GLN A 7 0.59 23.43 11.86
C GLN A 7 1.67 24.17 12.67
N ILE A 8 1.23 24.88 13.69
CA ILE A 8 2.16 25.53 14.62
C ILE A 8 2.89 24.36 15.27
N LEU A 9 4.16 24.19 14.92
CA LEU A 9 5.04 23.19 15.51
C LEU A 9 5.17 23.55 17.01
N THR A 10 4.29 23.01 17.81
CA THR A 10 4.42 23.09 19.26
C THR A 10 5.56 22.19 19.72
N VAL A 11 6.17 22.48 20.87
CA VAL A 11 7.18 21.61 21.48
C VAL A 11 6.66 20.16 21.61
N LYS A 12 5.37 20.00 21.86
CA LYS A 12 4.68 18.70 21.93
C LYS A 12 4.71 17.97 20.58
N ASN A 13 4.43 18.67 19.49
CA ASN A 13 4.45 18.07 18.13
C ASN A 13 5.87 17.65 17.71
N ILE A 14 6.88 18.48 18.03
CA ILE A 14 8.28 18.14 17.75
C ILE A 14 8.70 16.89 18.52
N ARG A 15 8.27 16.76 19.78
CA ARG A 15 8.57 15.59 20.60
C ARG A 15 7.94 14.32 20.02
N ASN A 16 6.69 14.37 19.53
CA ASN A 16 6.02 13.23 18.88
C ASN A 16 6.76 12.79 17.63
N ILE A 17 7.14 13.73 16.78
CA ILE A 17 7.92 13.45 15.57
C ILE A 17 9.25 12.76 15.93
N ASN A 18 9.96 13.30 16.90
CA ASN A 18 11.24 12.73 17.35
C ASN A 18 11.05 11.32 17.94
N MET A 19 9.99 11.10 18.72
CA MET A 19 9.66 9.79 19.28
C MET A 19 9.35 8.77 18.18
N GLY A 20 8.53 9.13 17.20
CA GLY A 20 8.27 8.30 16.02
C GLY A 20 9.55 7.94 15.26
N ASN A 21 10.41 8.93 14.99
CA ASN A 21 11.68 8.71 14.30
C ASN A 21 12.62 7.77 15.07
N ILE A 22 12.68 7.91 16.39
CA ILE A 22 13.46 7.04 17.29
C ILE A 22 12.94 5.61 17.20
N LEU A 23 11.62 5.39 17.31
CA LEU A 23 11.01 4.06 17.19
C LEU A 23 11.27 3.42 15.82
N HIS A 24 11.12 4.19 14.73
CA HIS A 24 11.47 3.73 13.38
C HIS A 24 12.94 3.33 13.27
N SER A 25 13.86 4.11 13.86
CA SER A 25 15.30 3.80 13.85
C SER A 25 15.61 2.52 14.62
N ILE A 26 14.97 2.31 15.78
CA ILE A 26 15.14 1.07 16.58
C ILE A 26 14.59 -0.14 15.83
N ILE A 27 13.39 -0.05 15.26
CA ILE A 27 12.78 -1.13 14.49
C ILE A 27 13.65 -1.51 13.29
N ARG A 28 14.16 -0.51 12.56
CA ARG A 28 15.02 -0.74 11.38
C ARG A 28 16.33 -1.42 11.73
N SER A 29 16.98 -1.03 12.82
CA SER A 29 18.27 -1.57 13.26
C SER A 29 18.14 -2.83 14.12
N ARG A 30 16.92 -3.16 14.60
CA ARG A 30 16.56 -4.19 15.59
C ARG A 30 17.17 -3.94 16.97
N SER A 31 18.36 -3.36 17.03
CA SER A 31 19.11 -3.03 18.24
C SER A 31 20.01 -1.82 17.98
N THR A 32 20.04 -0.86 18.89
CA THR A 32 20.81 0.37 18.73
C THR A 32 21.17 0.99 20.08
N THR A 33 21.98 2.05 20.08
CA THR A 33 22.36 2.78 21.29
C THR A 33 21.82 4.21 21.28
N ARG A 34 21.71 4.86 22.46
CA ARG A 34 21.28 6.26 22.53
C ARG A 34 22.16 7.20 21.69
N SER A 35 23.46 6.94 21.61
CA SER A 35 24.39 7.75 20.81
C SER A 35 24.18 7.58 19.30
N MET A 36 23.89 6.37 18.84
CA MET A 36 23.55 6.14 17.44
C MET A 36 22.23 6.80 17.08
N LEU A 37 21.20 6.69 17.94
CA LEU A 37 19.92 7.34 17.74
C LEU A 37 20.04 8.86 17.62
N ALA A 38 20.89 9.49 18.46
CA ALA A 38 21.14 10.92 18.40
C ALA A 38 21.76 11.33 17.06
N LYS A 39 22.74 10.55 16.58
CA LYS A 39 23.40 10.78 15.29
C LYS A 39 22.46 10.55 14.10
N ASP A 40 21.73 9.43 14.10
CA ASP A 40 20.91 9.02 12.97
C ASP A 40 19.66 9.92 12.77
N ASN A 41 19.20 10.56 13.84
CA ASN A 41 18.02 11.43 13.81
C ASN A 41 18.36 12.92 13.90
N ASP A 42 19.63 13.28 13.93
CA ASP A 42 20.14 14.67 14.05
C ASP A 42 19.50 15.44 15.24
N ILE A 43 19.44 14.79 16.39
CA ILE A 43 18.87 15.35 17.63
C ILE A 43 19.86 15.22 18.80
N SER A 44 19.70 16.07 19.83
CA SER A 44 20.61 16.05 20.97
C SER A 44 20.51 14.73 21.76
N LEU A 45 21.66 14.29 22.32
CA LEU A 45 21.70 13.09 23.18
C LEU A 45 20.76 13.23 24.38
N MET A 46 20.56 14.47 24.91
CA MET A 46 19.65 14.74 26.00
C MET A 46 18.18 14.52 25.58
N THR A 47 17.80 14.95 24.37
CA THR A 47 16.47 14.70 23.82
C THR A 47 16.22 13.20 23.65
N VAL A 48 17.19 12.46 23.08
CA VAL A 48 17.11 11.00 22.97
C VAL A 48 16.96 10.36 24.34
N LYS A 49 17.76 10.80 25.33
CA LYS A 49 17.68 10.24 26.68
C LYS A 49 16.26 10.37 27.24
N HIS A 50 15.66 11.55 27.22
CA HIS A 50 14.31 11.75 27.75
C HIS A 50 13.27 10.90 27.03
N ILE A 51 13.29 10.86 25.69
CA ILE A 51 12.33 10.06 24.91
C ILE A 51 12.49 8.57 25.19
N VAL A 52 13.72 8.07 25.24
CA VAL A 52 14.00 6.64 25.50
C VAL A 52 13.61 6.27 26.93
N ASP A 53 13.89 7.12 27.91
CA ASP A 53 13.51 6.87 29.31
C ASP A 53 11.99 6.77 29.45
N ASP A 54 11.21 7.64 28.79
CA ASP A 54 9.73 7.55 28.74
C ASP A 54 9.24 6.27 28.07
N LEU A 55 9.87 5.87 26.95
CA LEU A 55 9.51 4.63 26.26
C LEU A 55 9.84 3.37 27.06
N ILE A 56 10.90 3.39 27.86
CA ILE A 56 11.24 2.31 28.79
C ILE A 56 10.24 2.28 29.95
N GLU A 57 9.89 3.45 30.53
CA GLU A 57 8.88 3.54 31.59
C GLU A 57 7.51 3.07 31.12
N ALA A 58 7.15 3.36 29.88
CA ALA A 58 5.93 2.86 29.22
C ALA A 58 6.00 1.37 28.85
N GLY A 59 7.13 0.69 29.06
CA GLY A 59 7.33 -0.71 28.74
C GLY A 59 7.42 -1.02 27.24
N ILE A 60 7.62 -0.01 26.39
CA ILE A 60 7.73 -0.14 24.92
C ILE A 60 9.15 -0.57 24.53
N LEU A 61 10.15 -0.07 25.23
CA LEU A 61 11.55 -0.41 25.01
C LEU A 61 12.13 -1.17 26.20
N VAL A 62 13.12 -1.99 25.90
CA VAL A 62 13.99 -2.62 26.87
C VAL A 62 15.44 -2.25 26.61
N GLU A 63 16.21 -2.09 27.68
CA GLU A 63 17.65 -1.86 27.62
C GLU A 63 18.38 -3.11 28.04
N LYS A 64 19.28 -3.63 27.18
CA LYS A 64 20.06 -4.83 27.41
C LYS A 64 21.56 -4.54 27.33
N GLU A 65 22.38 -5.36 27.95
CA GLU A 65 23.82 -5.32 27.72
C GLU A 65 24.18 -5.96 26.39
N SER A 66 25.05 -5.30 25.61
CA SER A 66 25.53 -5.84 24.34
C SER A 66 26.41 -7.08 24.60
N SER A 67 26.14 -8.17 23.88
CA SER A 67 26.93 -9.41 23.99
C SER A 67 28.27 -9.37 23.27
N ASN A 68 28.66 -8.27 22.58
CA ASN A 68 29.73 -8.22 21.59
C ASN A 68 30.95 -7.34 21.98
N SER A 69 31.29 -7.12 23.23
CA SER A 69 32.49 -6.37 23.56
C SER A 69 33.57 -7.25 24.22
N GLU A 70 34.69 -7.40 23.53
CA GLU A 70 35.84 -8.18 24.02
C GLU A 70 36.65 -7.45 25.11
N VAL A 71 36.58 -6.11 25.23
CA VAL A 71 37.31 -5.32 26.25
C VAL A 71 36.59 -4.01 26.54
N GLY A 72 36.04 -3.83 27.77
CA GLY A 72 35.51 -2.59 28.25
C GLY A 72 34.07 -2.71 28.78
N ARG A 73 33.49 -1.57 29.24
CA ARG A 73 32.10 -1.52 29.70
C ARG A 73 31.17 -1.79 28.51
N ASN A 74 30.41 -2.89 28.57
CA ASN A 74 29.47 -3.25 27.53
C ASN A 74 28.47 -2.11 27.27
N PRO A 75 28.35 -1.59 26.03
CA PRO A 75 27.37 -0.58 25.74
C PRO A 75 25.97 -1.14 25.89
N LYS A 76 25.08 -0.38 26.51
CA LYS A 76 23.68 -0.74 26.61
C LYS A 76 23.00 -0.51 25.25
N VAL A 77 22.26 -1.52 24.79
CA VAL A 77 21.48 -1.49 23.56
C VAL A 77 19.99 -1.44 23.85
N LEU A 78 19.26 -0.80 22.97
CA LEU A 78 17.81 -0.58 23.05
C LEU A 78 17.14 -1.47 22.01
N GLU A 79 16.07 -2.14 22.40
CA GLU A 79 15.24 -3.00 21.58
C GLU A 79 13.76 -2.76 21.92
N ILE A 80 12.86 -3.07 20.97
CA ILE A 80 11.41 -3.14 21.26
C ILE A 80 11.18 -4.23 22.30
N ALA A 81 10.34 -3.97 23.30
CA ALA A 81 10.01 -4.96 24.31
C ALA A 81 9.34 -6.19 23.68
N GLY A 82 9.76 -7.38 24.12
CA GLY A 82 9.40 -8.63 23.47
C GLY A 82 7.92 -9.03 23.50
N GLN A 83 7.07 -8.34 24.30
CA GLN A 83 5.63 -8.54 24.28
C GLN A 83 4.96 -7.96 23.03
N PHE A 84 5.54 -6.90 22.42
CA PHE A 84 4.99 -6.31 21.20
C PHE A 84 5.55 -7.03 20.00
N GLY A 85 4.68 -7.43 19.07
CA GLY A 85 5.33 -8.11 18.01
C GLY A 85 4.62 -8.60 16.82
N ASN A 86 3.31 -8.58 16.68
CA ASN A 86 2.75 -9.04 15.43
C ASN A 86 1.70 -8.08 14.85
N ILE A 87 1.58 -8.11 13.53
CA ILE A 87 0.64 -7.34 12.73
C ILE A 87 -0.09 -8.30 11.80
N ILE A 88 -1.40 -8.20 11.79
CA ILE A 88 -2.29 -9.04 11.00
C ILE A 88 -2.64 -8.29 9.72
N CYS A 89 -2.48 -8.91 8.56
CA CYS A 89 -2.91 -8.39 7.26
C CYS A 89 -3.92 -9.36 6.66
N VAL A 90 -5.15 -8.89 6.36
CA VAL A 90 -6.24 -9.71 5.82
C VAL A 90 -6.62 -9.19 4.44
N ASN A 91 -6.75 -10.07 3.47
CA ASN A 91 -7.12 -9.71 2.10
C ASN A 91 -8.54 -10.19 1.80
N LEU A 92 -9.45 -9.24 1.55
CA LEU A 92 -10.83 -9.46 1.16
C LEU A 92 -11.11 -9.04 -0.30
N THR A 93 -10.08 -8.84 -1.12
CA THR A 93 -10.24 -8.31 -2.49
C THR A 93 -10.68 -9.36 -3.50
N TYR A 94 -10.47 -10.65 -3.20
CA TYR A 94 -10.89 -11.75 -4.06
C TYR A 94 -12.28 -12.25 -3.70
N GLN A 95 -13.04 -12.68 -4.75
CA GLN A 95 -14.41 -13.17 -4.57
C GLN A 95 -14.48 -14.64 -4.15
N ASP A 96 -13.44 -15.38 -4.41
CA ASP A 96 -13.35 -16.83 -4.28
C ASP A 96 -12.41 -17.30 -3.15
N GLU A 97 -11.70 -16.37 -2.51
CA GLU A 97 -10.83 -16.67 -1.38
C GLU A 97 -10.67 -15.49 -0.42
N ILE A 98 -10.38 -15.80 0.83
CA ILE A 98 -9.89 -14.84 1.83
C ILE A 98 -8.50 -15.30 2.25
N SER A 99 -7.52 -14.40 2.25
CA SER A 99 -6.18 -14.73 2.73
C SER A 99 -5.75 -13.81 3.88
N PHE A 100 -4.87 -14.33 4.74
CA PHE A 100 -4.25 -13.51 5.77
C PHE A 100 -2.78 -13.85 5.97
N LEU A 101 -2.01 -12.83 6.36
CA LEU A 101 -0.62 -12.93 6.74
C LEU A 101 -0.43 -12.31 8.13
N ILE A 102 0.44 -12.92 8.93
CA ILE A 102 0.87 -12.36 10.21
C ILE A 102 2.37 -12.12 10.14
N TYR A 103 2.77 -10.87 10.31
CA TYR A 103 4.17 -10.45 10.34
C TYR A 103 4.62 -10.15 11.76
N ASP A 104 5.92 -10.35 12.05
CA ASP A 104 6.50 -9.75 13.24
C ASP A 104 6.64 -8.23 13.06
N ILE A 105 6.90 -7.49 14.14
CA ILE A 105 7.05 -6.03 14.10
C ILE A 105 8.20 -5.56 13.18
N TYR A 106 9.12 -6.45 12.84
CA TYR A 106 10.26 -6.16 11.97
C TYR A 106 9.98 -6.47 10.49
N GLY A 107 8.82 -7.11 10.19
CA GLY A 107 8.39 -7.45 8.84
C GLY A 107 8.75 -8.86 8.38
N SER A 108 9.15 -9.75 9.29
CA SER A 108 9.34 -11.18 8.98
C SER A 108 7.98 -11.87 8.98
N LEU A 109 7.69 -12.68 7.98
CA LEU A 109 6.46 -13.45 7.87
C LEU A 109 6.44 -14.58 8.91
N LEU A 110 5.43 -14.59 9.78
CA LEU A 110 5.23 -15.61 10.83
C LEU A 110 4.22 -16.66 10.40
N ARG A 111 3.12 -16.26 9.76
CA ARG A 111 2.01 -17.13 9.32
C ARG A 111 1.45 -16.62 8.00
N GLU A 112 0.95 -17.57 7.23
CA GLU A 112 0.25 -17.32 5.98
C GLU A 112 -0.81 -18.38 5.76
N GLN A 113 -2.02 -17.94 5.37
CA GLN A 113 -3.08 -18.83 4.93
C GLN A 113 -3.94 -18.18 3.84
N SER A 114 -4.35 -18.99 2.85
CA SER A 114 -5.35 -18.67 1.85
C SER A 114 -6.49 -19.67 1.97
N ILE A 115 -7.71 -19.18 2.14
CA ILE A 115 -8.91 -19.97 2.43
C ILE A 115 -9.88 -19.80 1.27
N PRO A 116 -10.04 -20.85 0.42
CA PRO A 116 -11.04 -20.83 -0.63
C PRO A 116 -12.46 -20.73 -0.06
N LEU A 117 -13.26 -19.84 -0.62
CA LEU A 117 -14.67 -19.73 -0.26
C LEU A 117 -15.47 -20.85 -0.91
N CYS A 118 -16.24 -21.57 -0.10
CA CYS A 118 -16.96 -22.76 -0.60
C CYS A 118 -18.28 -22.44 -1.31
N GLY A 119 -18.78 -21.20 -1.20
CA GLY A 119 -20.05 -20.75 -1.77
C GLY A 119 -21.29 -21.42 -1.17
N LYS A 120 -21.14 -22.21 -0.09
CA LYS A 120 -22.23 -22.88 0.62
C LYS A 120 -22.73 -22.07 1.82
N LYS A 121 -21.95 -21.09 2.25
CA LYS A 121 -22.21 -20.16 3.35
C LYS A 121 -22.31 -18.75 2.80
N THR A 122 -22.90 -17.84 3.57
CA THR A 122 -22.83 -16.41 3.28
C THR A 122 -21.38 -15.93 3.41
N TYR A 123 -21.01 -14.86 2.71
CA TYR A 123 -19.68 -14.27 2.83
C TYR A 123 -19.36 -13.90 4.30
N ARG A 124 -20.35 -13.41 5.04
CA ARG A 124 -20.22 -13.10 6.48
C ARG A 124 -19.85 -14.33 7.31
N GLU A 125 -20.48 -15.48 7.07
CA GLU A 125 -20.18 -16.72 7.79
C GLU A 125 -18.78 -17.27 7.45
N GLU A 126 -18.38 -17.17 6.17
CA GLU A 126 -17.02 -17.53 5.74
C GLU A 126 -15.99 -16.63 6.40
N LEU A 127 -16.19 -15.31 6.38
CA LEU A 127 -15.30 -14.34 7.02
C LEU A 127 -15.20 -14.58 8.54
N GLN A 128 -16.31 -14.88 9.21
CA GLN A 128 -16.29 -15.22 10.64
C GLN A 128 -15.40 -16.45 10.90
N GLY A 129 -15.49 -17.47 10.05
CA GLY A 129 -14.61 -18.64 10.12
C GLY A 129 -13.12 -18.29 9.98
N VAL A 130 -12.80 -17.41 9.05
CA VAL A 130 -11.43 -16.92 8.86
C VAL A 130 -10.93 -16.14 10.08
N ILE A 131 -11.77 -15.29 10.67
CA ILE A 131 -11.41 -14.54 11.88
C ILE A 131 -11.11 -15.50 13.06
N GLU A 132 -11.87 -16.59 13.22
CA GLU A 132 -11.58 -17.60 14.24
C GLU A 132 -10.25 -18.32 13.98
N MET A 133 -9.90 -18.58 12.71
CA MET A 133 -8.59 -19.11 12.34
C MET A 133 -7.47 -18.13 12.70
N ILE A 134 -7.64 -16.83 12.38
CA ILE A 134 -6.70 -15.76 12.77
C ILE A 134 -6.48 -15.75 14.28
N LYS A 135 -7.55 -15.81 15.09
CA LYS A 135 -7.47 -15.86 16.56
C LYS A 135 -6.64 -17.06 17.02
N THR A 136 -6.84 -18.22 16.40
CA THR A 136 -6.11 -19.45 16.72
C THR A 136 -4.62 -19.30 16.42
N GLU A 137 -4.28 -18.79 15.23
CA GLU A 137 -2.89 -18.57 14.83
C GLU A 137 -2.19 -17.54 15.73
N VAL A 138 -2.85 -16.39 15.99
CA VAL A 138 -2.33 -15.36 16.90
C VAL A 138 -2.10 -15.91 18.30
N SER A 139 -3.01 -16.72 18.82
CA SER A 139 -2.87 -17.35 20.15
C SER A 139 -1.65 -18.28 20.25
N SER A 140 -1.18 -18.82 19.12
CA SER A 140 0.03 -19.63 19.04
C SER A 140 1.34 -18.82 19.05
N ILE A 141 1.23 -17.50 18.85
CA ILE A 141 2.37 -16.58 18.83
C ILE A 141 2.54 -15.97 20.22
N SER A 142 3.77 -15.96 20.72
CA SER A 142 4.08 -15.48 22.10
C SER A 142 3.99 -13.97 22.29
N THR A 143 3.69 -13.20 21.22
CA THR A 143 3.65 -11.75 21.24
C THR A 143 2.24 -11.21 21.00
N GLU A 144 1.93 -10.03 21.54
CA GLU A 144 0.65 -9.35 21.32
C GLU A 144 0.57 -8.76 19.92
N SER A 145 -0.63 -8.79 19.33
CA SER A 145 -0.90 -8.09 18.08
C SER A 145 -1.03 -6.59 18.32
N VAL A 146 -0.25 -5.81 17.59
CA VAL A 146 -0.22 -4.35 17.73
C VAL A 146 -1.16 -3.62 16.78
N GLY A 147 -1.70 -4.33 15.79
CA GLY A 147 -2.69 -3.80 14.85
C GLY A 147 -3.05 -4.81 13.77
N ALA A 148 -4.08 -4.49 13.01
CA ALA A 148 -4.47 -5.23 11.82
C ALA A 148 -4.79 -4.28 10.65
N ALA A 149 -4.54 -4.75 9.44
CA ALA A 149 -5.00 -4.12 8.21
C ALA A 149 -5.88 -5.08 7.44
N VAL A 150 -6.98 -4.57 6.91
CA VAL A 150 -7.92 -5.33 6.09
C VAL A 150 -8.02 -4.67 4.72
N PHE A 151 -7.66 -5.41 3.69
CA PHE A 151 -7.82 -4.99 2.31
C PHE A 151 -9.23 -5.19 1.84
N VAL A 152 -9.73 -4.19 1.15
CA VAL A 152 -11.05 -4.21 0.54
C VAL A 152 -10.95 -3.87 -0.94
N PRO A 153 -11.85 -4.40 -1.77
CA PRO A 153 -11.77 -4.28 -3.23
C PRO A 153 -12.21 -2.93 -3.79
N SER A 154 -12.64 -2.00 -2.94
CA SER A 154 -13.14 -0.69 -3.35
C SER A 154 -12.97 0.34 -2.23
N ALA A 155 -13.33 1.61 -2.53
CA ALA A 155 -13.27 2.68 -1.55
C ALA A 155 -14.09 2.36 -0.30
N TYR A 156 -13.49 2.61 0.86
CA TYR A 156 -14.10 2.44 2.17
C TYR A 156 -14.55 3.79 2.72
N ASP A 157 -15.81 3.87 3.11
CA ASP A 157 -16.37 5.04 3.79
C ASP A 157 -16.27 4.83 5.31
N GLU A 158 -15.34 5.55 5.93
CA GLU A 158 -15.09 5.48 7.37
C GLU A 158 -16.26 6.00 8.22
N THR A 159 -17.13 6.86 7.66
CA THR A 159 -18.20 7.50 8.42
C THR A 159 -19.36 6.54 8.70
N VAL A 160 -19.56 5.59 7.82
CA VAL A 160 -20.61 4.55 7.90
C VAL A 160 -20.06 3.14 8.06
N ASP A 161 -18.72 2.98 8.04
CA ASP A 161 -18.02 1.69 8.12
C ASP A 161 -18.48 0.70 7.04
N LEU A 162 -18.54 1.15 5.78
CA LEU A 162 -19.01 0.33 4.67
C LEU A 162 -18.07 0.42 3.44
N VAL A 163 -18.05 -0.66 2.67
CA VAL A 163 -17.38 -0.73 1.37
C VAL A 163 -18.43 -0.73 0.26
N ASN A 164 -18.31 0.20 -0.67
CA ASN A 164 -19.19 0.25 -1.83
C ASN A 164 -18.69 -0.69 -2.93
N TYR A 165 -19.10 -1.96 -2.87
CA TYR A 165 -18.71 -3.00 -3.80
C TYR A 165 -19.87 -3.88 -4.22
N ASP A 166 -20.23 -3.83 -5.52
CA ASP A 166 -21.43 -4.50 -6.02
C ASP A 166 -21.28 -6.01 -6.26
N LEU A 167 -20.04 -6.49 -6.47
CA LEU A 167 -19.80 -7.91 -6.79
C LEU A 167 -19.95 -8.84 -5.59
N ILE A 168 -19.77 -8.32 -4.38
CA ILE A 168 -20.09 -9.02 -3.12
C ILE A 168 -21.10 -8.16 -2.40
N SER A 169 -22.38 -8.49 -2.56
CA SER A 169 -23.50 -7.66 -2.06
C SER A 169 -23.49 -7.48 -0.53
N GLU A 170 -22.94 -8.45 0.19
CA GLU A 170 -22.85 -8.42 1.65
C GLU A 170 -21.93 -7.31 2.18
N PHE A 171 -21.01 -6.78 1.38
CA PHE A 171 -20.19 -5.63 1.78
C PHE A 171 -21.01 -4.36 2.06
N LYS A 172 -22.21 -4.24 1.45
CA LYS A 172 -23.13 -3.12 1.70
C LYS A 172 -23.73 -3.09 3.11
N GLU A 173 -23.66 -4.22 3.82
CA GLU A 173 -24.21 -4.38 5.16
C GLU A 173 -23.16 -4.82 6.20
N LEU A 174 -21.93 -4.98 5.77
CA LEU A 174 -20.84 -5.48 6.60
C LEU A 174 -20.00 -4.33 7.14
N HIS A 175 -20.17 -3.98 8.40
CA HIS A 175 -19.35 -3.03 9.13
C HIS A 175 -17.99 -3.67 9.45
N ILE A 176 -17.04 -3.57 8.51
CA ILE A 176 -15.79 -4.33 8.52
C ILE A 176 -14.90 -3.92 9.69
N ARG A 177 -14.69 -2.62 9.89
CA ARG A 177 -13.87 -2.12 11.00
C ARG A 177 -14.43 -2.60 12.33
N SER A 178 -15.73 -2.34 12.57
CA SER A 178 -16.43 -2.72 13.81
C SER A 178 -16.38 -4.22 14.06
N LEU A 179 -16.50 -5.03 13.00
CA LEU A 179 -16.38 -6.48 13.10
C LEU A 179 -14.99 -6.91 13.58
N PHE A 180 -13.94 -6.44 12.93
CA PHE A 180 -12.57 -6.79 13.29
C PHE A 180 -12.15 -6.23 14.64
N GLU A 181 -12.53 -4.99 14.98
CA GLU A 181 -12.29 -4.40 16.31
C GLU A 181 -12.88 -5.25 17.43
N LYS A 182 -14.13 -5.67 17.25
CA LYS A 182 -14.86 -6.51 18.22
C LYS A 182 -14.23 -7.89 18.32
N GLU A 183 -14.02 -8.55 17.20
CA GLU A 183 -13.60 -9.95 17.17
C GLU A 183 -12.13 -10.15 17.57
N LEU A 184 -11.26 -9.23 17.19
CA LEU A 184 -9.84 -9.28 17.58
C LEU A 184 -9.54 -8.53 18.89
N ASN A 185 -10.56 -7.88 19.49
CA ASN A 185 -10.41 -7.04 20.69
C ASN A 185 -9.26 -6.00 20.53
N MET A 186 -9.25 -5.30 19.41
CA MET A 186 -8.14 -4.44 18.99
C MET A 186 -8.70 -3.14 18.39
N LYS A 187 -8.08 -1.99 18.68
CA LYS A 187 -8.52 -0.68 18.16
C LYS A 187 -7.74 -0.21 16.93
N ASN A 188 -6.52 -0.68 16.76
CA ASN A 188 -5.69 -0.29 15.62
C ASN A 188 -6.02 -1.18 14.42
N ILE A 189 -7.17 -0.94 13.80
CA ILE A 189 -7.63 -1.61 12.58
C ILE A 189 -7.65 -0.60 11.43
N LEU A 190 -6.86 -0.86 10.39
CA LEU A 190 -6.86 -0.09 9.15
C LEU A 190 -7.66 -0.83 8.07
N ILE A 191 -8.59 -0.13 7.44
CA ILE A 191 -9.26 -0.62 6.25
C ILE A 191 -8.66 0.10 5.05
N LEU A 192 -8.12 -0.65 4.10
CA LEU A 192 -7.29 -0.11 3.03
C LEU A 192 -7.75 -0.61 1.66
N HIS A 193 -7.77 0.29 0.69
CA HIS A 193 -7.90 -0.10 -0.72
C HIS A 193 -6.58 -0.73 -1.21
N ASP A 194 -6.66 -1.80 -2.00
CA ASP A 194 -5.51 -2.59 -2.45
C ASP A 194 -4.48 -1.79 -3.24
N VAL A 195 -4.94 -0.93 -4.18
CA VAL A 195 -4.05 -0.06 -4.97
C VAL A 195 -3.27 0.90 -4.10
N PHE A 196 -3.90 1.43 -3.03
CA PHE A 196 -3.22 2.32 -2.09
C PHE A 196 -2.09 1.58 -1.34
N ALA A 197 -2.37 0.39 -0.86
CA ALA A 197 -1.38 -0.40 -0.14
C ALA A 197 -0.19 -0.80 -1.03
N ALA A 198 -0.47 -1.19 -2.29
CA ALA A 198 0.57 -1.45 -3.28
C ALA A 198 1.43 -0.21 -3.58
N ALA A 199 0.78 0.95 -3.78
CA ALA A 199 1.46 2.23 -3.97
C ALA A 199 2.38 2.58 -2.80
N ARG A 200 1.92 2.34 -1.58
CA ARG A 200 2.68 2.59 -0.35
C ARG A 200 3.86 1.64 -0.20
N SER A 201 3.68 0.35 -0.49
CA SER A 201 4.77 -0.63 -0.49
C SER A 201 5.91 -0.23 -1.42
N GLU A 202 5.57 0.19 -2.65
CA GLU A 202 6.54 0.67 -3.63
C GLU A 202 7.27 1.92 -3.16
N TYR A 203 6.55 2.85 -2.55
CA TYR A 203 7.13 4.09 -2.04
C TYR A 203 8.06 3.84 -0.84
N ASP A 204 7.64 3.03 0.12
CA ASP A 204 8.40 2.74 1.35
C ASP A 204 9.62 1.84 1.10
N SER A 205 9.65 1.09 0.00
CA SER A 205 10.80 0.27 -0.41
C SER A 205 12.03 1.08 -0.81
N LEU A 206 11.89 2.40 -0.98
CA LEU A 206 12.95 3.29 -1.46
C LEU A 206 13.86 3.79 -0.33
N ASN A 207 15.15 3.84 -0.65
CA ASN A 207 16.14 4.47 0.22
C ASN A 207 17.22 5.15 -0.67
N PRO A 208 17.37 6.49 -0.72
CA PRO A 208 16.47 7.47 -0.06
C PRO A 208 15.07 7.50 -0.69
N LYS A 209 14.08 7.93 0.08
CA LYS A 209 12.71 8.12 -0.43
C LYS A 209 12.67 9.18 -1.51
N MET A 210 11.85 8.95 -2.52
CA MET A 210 11.57 9.93 -3.58
C MET A 210 10.66 11.04 -3.05
N GLU A 211 10.74 12.25 -3.62
CA GLU A 211 9.88 13.36 -3.22
C GLU A 211 8.41 13.06 -3.52
N SER A 212 8.12 12.44 -4.66
CA SER A 212 6.74 12.08 -5.03
C SER A 212 6.67 10.88 -5.97
N GLN A 213 5.58 10.13 -5.88
CA GLN A 213 5.29 8.98 -6.73
C GLN A 213 3.83 9.01 -7.18
N PHE A 214 3.59 8.80 -8.47
CA PHE A 214 2.30 8.36 -8.96
C PHE A 214 2.36 6.87 -9.24
N TYR A 215 1.50 6.11 -8.59
CA TYR A 215 1.32 4.68 -8.82
C TYR A 215 0.09 4.47 -9.67
N PHE A 216 0.22 3.74 -10.78
CA PHE A 216 -0.85 3.43 -11.72
C PHE A 216 -1.02 1.93 -11.82
N TYR A 217 -2.20 1.45 -11.53
CA TYR A 217 -2.59 0.05 -11.67
C TYR A 217 -3.55 -0.12 -12.84
N CYS A 218 -3.26 -1.08 -13.73
CA CYS A 218 -4.14 -1.48 -14.82
C CYS A 218 -4.19 -3.02 -14.91
N GLY A 219 -5.21 -3.59 -14.31
CA GLY A 219 -5.47 -5.03 -14.28
C GLY A 219 -6.91 -5.34 -14.66
N TYR A 220 -7.60 -6.11 -13.85
CA TYR A 220 -9.05 -6.33 -13.99
C TYR A 220 -9.86 -5.06 -13.68
N GLY A 221 -9.36 -4.19 -12.81
CA GLY A 221 -9.76 -2.81 -12.62
C GLY A 221 -8.65 -1.84 -13.00
N VAL A 222 -8.91 -0.53 -12.90
CA VAL A 222 -7.96 0.55 -13.15
C VAL A 222 -8.00 1.56 -12.02
N GLY A 223 -6.86 1.82 -11.41
CA GLY A 223 -6.73 2.76 -10.30
C GLY A 223 -5.37 3.46 -10.30
N GLY A 224 -5.22 4.42 -9.42
CA GLY A 224 -3.94 5.08 -9.23
C GLY A 224 -3.85 5.70 -7.84
N PHE A 225 -2.64 6.06 -7.45
CA PHE A 225 -2.43 6.72 -6.17
C PHE A 225 -1.24 7.67 -6.22
N PHE A 226 -1.40 8.85 -5.63
CA PHE A 226 -0.34 9.85 -5.57
C PHE A 226 0.16 10.02 -4.13
N ILE A 227 1.46 9.87 -3.95
CA ILE A 227 2.16 10.09 -2.69
C ILE A 227 3.15 11.24 -2.89
N HIS A 228 3.10 12.23 -2.01
CA HIS A 228 4.01 13.38 -2.01
C HIS A 228 4.55 13.59 -0.60
N ARG A 229 5.88 13.57 -0.44
CA ARG A 229 6.58 13.78 0.84
C ARG A 229 6.03 12.93 1.98
N ASP A 230 5.90 11.63 1.75
CA ASP A 230 5.32 10.63 2.67
C ASP A 230 3.80 10.74 2.88
N GLU A 231 3.14 11.79 2.39
CA GLU A 231 1.71 11.97 2.52
C GLU A 231 0.96 11.44 1.30
N ALA A 232 -0.06 10.67 1.55
CA ALA A 232 -0.96 10.17 0.52
C ALA A 232 -2.03 11.21 0.20
N VAL A 233 -2.25 11.51 -1.07
CA VAL A 233 -3.33 12.40 -1.50
C VAL A 233 -4.62 11.61 -1.60
N SER A 234 -5.43 11.64 -0.55
CA SER A 234 -6.69 10.87 -0.46
C SER A 234 -7.91 11.60 -1.04
N GLY A 235 -7.86 12.96 -1.09
CA GLY A 235 -9.03 13.76 -1.49
C GLY A 235 -10.11 13.84 -0.40
N ALA A 236 -11.23 14.50 -0.73
CA ALA A 236 -12.27 14.81 0.26
C ALA A 236 -13.06 13.59 0.76
N LEU A 237 -13.16 12.54 -0.05
CA LEU A 237 -13.92 11.32 0.24
C LEU A 237 -13.06 10.05 0.10
N ASN A 238 -11.75 10.17 0.27
CA ASN A 238 -10.78 9.10 0.03
C ASN A 238 -10.84 8.51 -1.40
N MET A 239 -11.30 9.30 -2.38
CA MET A 239 -11.49 8.88 -3.78
C MET A 239 -10.46 9.50 -4.74
N ALA A 240 -9.45 10.21 -4.24
CA ALA A 240 -8.39 10.70 -5.11
C ALA A 240 -7.59 9.50 -5.67
N GLY A 241 -7.35 9.54 -6.98
CA GLY A 241 -6.69 8.43 -7.67
C GLY A 241 -7.63 7.43 -8.35
N GLU A 242 -8.95 7.62 -8.25
CA GLU A 242 -9.94 6.87 -9.03
C GLU A 242 -9.85 7.19 -10.55
N VAL A 243 -8.62 7.06 -11.09
CA VAL A 243 -8.32 7.37 -12.49
C VAL A 243 -9.07 6.48 -13.47
N GLY A 244 -9.47 5.28 -13.03
CA GLY A 244 -10.32 4.38 -13.81
C GLY A 244 -11.66 4.98 -14.19
N LYS A 245 -12.14 5.99 -13.47
CA LYS A 245 -13.40 6.73 -13.76
C LYS A 245 -13.22 7.89 -14.72
N MET A 246 -12.00 8.18 -15.19
CA MET A 246 -11.74 9.22 -16.17
C MET A 246 -12.46 8.94 -17.49
N LEU A 247 -12.97 10.00 -18.13
CA LEU A 247 -13.52 9.90 -19.47
C LEU A 247 -12.38 9.96 -20.49
N VAL A 248 -12.35 9.01 -21.40
CA VAL A 248 -11.34 8.88 -22.46
C VAL A 248 -11.98 8.72 -23.83
N SER A 249 -11.26 9.10 -24.87
CA SER A 249 -11.58 8.79 -26.26
C SER A 249 -10.68 7.64 -26.73
N MET A 250 -11.26 6.61 -27.34
CA MET A 250 -10.52 5.50 -27.92
C MET A 250 -10.19 5.78 -29.39
N ASP A 251 -9.00 5.38 -29.83
CA ASP A 251 -8.64 5.44 -31.25
C ASP A 251 -9.64 4.62 -32.10
N GLY A 252 -10.11 5.25 -33.18
CA GLY A 252 -11.11 4.64 -34.09
C GLY A 252 -12.57 4.84 -33.69
N ASN A 253 -12.84 5.53 -32.58
CA ASN A 253 -14.20 5.89 -32.18
C ASN A 253 -14.38 7.41 -32.20
N GLU A 254 -14.70 7.96 -33.38
CA GLU A 254 -14.83 9.41 -33.58
C GLU A 254 -16.00 10.06 -32.81
N LYS A 255 -16.88 9.29 -32.16
CA LYS A 255 -18.13 9.79 -31.58
C LYS A 255 -18.39 9.40 -30.12
N GLY A 256 -17.44 8.73 -29.41
CA GLY A 256 -17.73 8.24 -28.08
C GLY A 256 -16.63 8.50 -27.06
N THR A 257 -17.04 9.02 -25.92
CA THR A 257 -16.26 8.93 -24.67
C THR A 257 -16.59 7.61 -23.98
N ALA A 258 -15.58 6.97 -23.39
CA ALA A 258 -15.74 5.79 -22.53
C ALA A 258 -15.13 6.08 -21.15
N ILE A 259 -15.55 5.34 -20.14
CA ILE A 259 -14.87 5.31 -18.85
C ILE A 259 -13.56 4.53 -19.05
N LEU A 260 -12.44 5.05 -18.54
CA LEU A 260 -11.12 4.46 -18.75
C LEU A 260 -11.08 2.98 -18.39
N GLU A 261 -11.61 2.59 -17.24
CA GLU A 261 -11.64 1.19 -16.81
C GLU A 261 -12.41 0.28 -17.78
N GLU A 262 -13.53 0.76 -18.29
CA GLU A 262 -14.34 0.03 -19.30
C GLU A 262 -13.68 -0.03 -20.68
N ALA A 263 -12.68 0.82 -20.91
CA ALA A 263 -11.95 0.88 -22.19
C ALA A 263 -10.66 0.05 -22.18
N VAL A 264 -9.94 -0.01 -21.05
CA VAL A 264 -8.55 -0.51 -21.02
C VAL A 264 -8.30 -1.66 -20.05
N SER A 265 -9.23 -2.00 -19.14
CA SER A 265 -9.04 -3.10 -18.20
C SER A 265 -8.90 -4.45 -18.93
N ILE A 266 -8.27 -5.43 -18.27
CA ILE A 266 -8.20 -6.81 -18.80
C ILE A 266 -9.61 -7.34 -19.05
N SER A 267 -10.59 -7.01 -18.22
CA SER A 267 -12.00 -7.36 -18.40
C SER A 267 -12.56 -6.78 -19.71
N ALA A 268 -12.27 -5.52 -20.00
CA ALA A 268 -12.67 -4.84 -21.23
C ALA A 268 -12.01 -5.48 -22.47
N VAL A 269 -10.72 -5.79 -22.39
CA VAL A 269 -9.99 -6.48 -23.49
C VAL A 269 -10.58 -7.86 -23.73
N LYS A 270 -10.84 -8.65 -22.68
CA LYS A 270 -11.46 -9.98 -22.82
C LYS A 270 -12.85 -9.90 -23.44
N LYS A 271 -13.67 -8.92 -23.05
CA LYS A 271 -14.99 -8.66 -23.65
C LYS A 271 -14.86 -8.38 -25.15
N LYS A 272 -13.94 -7.49 -25.54
CA LYS A 272 -13.67 -7.15 -26.94
C LYS A 272 -13.18 -8.35 -27.76
N MET A 273 -12.32 -9.19 -27.17
CA MET A 273 -11.90 -10.45 -27.80
C MET A 273 -13.07 -11.37 -28.07
N LYS A 274 -13.95 -11.58 -27.08
CA LYS A 274 -15.15 -12.42 -27.20
C LYS A 274 -16.11 -11.91 -28.29
N GLU A 275 -16.33 -10.60 -28.34
CA GLU A 275 -17.16 -9.94 -29.38
C GLU A 275 -16.59 -10.14 -30.79
N GLN A 276 -15.27 -10.29 -30.93
CA GLN A 276 -14.58 -10.57 -32.20
C GLN A 276 -14.39 -12.07 -32.48
N GLY A 277 -14.94 -12.96 -31.66
CA GLY A 277 -14.80 -14.42 -31.82
C GLY A 277 -13.37 -14.92 -31.56
N ILE A 278 -12.57 -14.19 -30.79
CA ILE A 278 -11.19 -14.55 -30.45
C ILE A 278 -11.18 -15.28 -29.12
N ASP A 279 -10.86 -16.56 -29.15
CA ASP A 279 -10.75 -17.42 -27.96
C ASP A 279 -9.28 -17.65 -27.62
N LEU A 280 -8.70 -16.69 -26.90
CA LEU A 280 -7.32 -16.71 -26.40
C LEU A 280 -7.28 -16.35 -24.93
N HIS A 281 -6.35 -16.94 -24.20
CA HIS A 281 -5.99 -16.43 -22.89
C HIS A 281 -5.28 -15.07 -22.99
N PHE A 282 -5.52 -14.18 -22.05
CA PHE A 282 -4.91 -12.84 -22.05
C PHE A 282 -3.37 -12.89 -22.08
N SER A 283 -2.76 -13.87 -21.39
CA SER A 283 -1.30 -14.07 -21.44
C SER A 283 -0.81 -14.47 -22.83
N GLU A 284 -1.58 -15.25 -23.57
CA GLU A 284 -1.26 -15.61 -24.96
C GLU A 284 -1.41 -14.40 -25.89
N LEU A 285 -2.43 -13.57 -25.69
CA LEU A 285 -2.59 -12.32 -26.44
C LEU A 285 -1.37 -11.41 -26.26
N LEU A 286 -0.83 -11.29 -25.03
CA LEU A 286 0.38 -10.50 -24.76
C LEU A 286 1.61 -11.06 -25.50
N LEU A 287 1.82 -12.37 -25.46
CA LEU A 287 2.92 -13.02 -26.18
C LEU A 287 2.84 -12.78 -27.68
N ARG A 288 1.64 -12.91 -28.26
CA ARG A 288 1.39 -12.63 -29.68
C ARG A 288 1.60 -11.17 -30.04
N TYR A 289 1.20 -10.25 -29.15
CA TYR A 289 1.47 -8.81 -29.32
C TYR A 289 2.97 -8.53 -29.40
N GLN A 290 3.74 -9.08 -28.47
CA GLN A 290 5.20 -8.93 -28.45
C GLN A 290 5.88 -9.56 -29.68
N ALA A 291 5.27 -10.60 -30.28
CA ALA A 291 5.71 -11.19 -31.52
C ALA A 291 5.26 -10.45 -32.80
N GLY A 292 4.52 -9.32 -32.63
CA GLY A 292 4.03 -8.52 -33.77
C GLY A 292 2.83 -9.11 -34.49
N ASP A 293 2.08 -10.04 -33.87
CA ASP A 293 0.87 -10.61 -34.46
C ASP A 293 -0.17 -9.53 -34.76
N LYS A 294 -0.64 -9.47 -36.00
CA LYS A 294 -1.54 -8.39 -36.46
C LYS A 294 -2.88 -8.35 -35.72
N VAL A 295 -3.38 -9.50 -35.26
CA VAL A 295 -4.65 -9.56 -34.51
C VAL A 295 -4.43 -9.03 -33.10
N ALA A 296 -3.36 -9.46 -32.45
CA ALA A 296 -3.02 -9.01 -31.12
C ALA A 296 -2.71 -7.49 -31.08
N VAL A 297 -1.97 -6.98 -32.07
CA VAL A 297 -1.69 -5.55 -32.23
C VAL A 297 -2.99 -4.77 -32.40
N ARG A 298 -3.89 -5.19 -33.29
CA ARG A 298 -5.20 -4.51 -33.51
C ARG A 298 -6.04 -4.43 -32.23
N ILE A 299 -5.91 -5.39 -31.30
CA ILE A 299 -6.66 -5.41 -30.05
C ILE A 299 -5.99 -4.53 -29.00
N LEU A 300 -4.68 -4.68 -28.77
CA LEU A 300 -3.97 -4.08 -27.66
C LEU A 300 -3.45 -2.67 -27.94
N GLU A 301 -3.06 -2.36 -29.16
CA GLU A 301 -2.50 -1.03 -29.50
C GLU A 301 -3.42 0.14 -29.13
N PRO A 302 -4.74 0.11 -29.42
CA PRO A 302 -5.64 1.18 -28.99
C PRO A 302 -5.75 1.30 -27.46
N VAL A 303 -5.64 0.19 -26.74
CA VAL A 303 -5.64 0.14 -25.27
C VAL A 303 -4.38 0.79 -24.72
N LEU A 304 -3.22 0.38 -25.21
CA LEU A 304 -1.91 0.89 -24.78
C LEU A 304 -1.74 2.37 -25.08
N ASN A 305 -2.21 2.82 -26.27
CA ASN A 305 -2.23 4.23 -26.63
C ASN A 305 -3.12 5.05 -25.69
N THR A 306 -4.28 4.52 -25.30
CA THR A 306 -5.19 5.21 -24.37
C THR A 306 -4.57 5.32 -23.00
N VAL A 307 -3.99 4.23 -22.46
CA VAL A 307 -3.27 4.24 -21.19
C VAL A 307 -2.10 5.24 -21.21
N SER A 308 -1.33 5.23 -22.30
CA SER A 308 -0.17 6.14 -22.42
C SER A 308 -0.57 7.62 -22.44
N ARG A 309 -1.67 7.97 -23.13
CA ARG A 309 -2.23 9.35 -23.08
C ARG A 309 -2.68 9.75 -21.70
N VAL A 310 -3.34 8.83 -20.98
CA VAL A 310 -3.77 9.09 -19.60
C VAL A 310 -2.56 9.31 -18.69
N LEU A 311 -1.57 8.42 -18.74
CA LEU A 311 -0.34 8.55 -17.95
C LEU A 311 0.41 9.84 -18.27
N TYR A 312 0.46 10.24 -19.53
CA TYR A 312 1.05 11.51 -19.95
C TYR A 312 0.32 12.72 -19.35
N ASN A 313 -1.02 12.70 -19.34
CA ASN A 313 -1.82 13.75 -18.71
C ASN A 313 -1.59 13.79 -17.19
N LEU A 314 -1.58 12.64 -16.52
CA LEU A 314 -1.31 12.54 -15.08
C LEU A 314 0.09 13.02 -14.71
N LEU A 315 1.08 12.79 -15.59
CA LEU A 315 2.43 13.31 -15.44
C LEU A 315 2.43 14.85 -15.37
N TRP A 316 1.64 15.53 -16.21
CA TRP A 316 1.51 16.99 -16.19
C TRP A 316 0.66 17.51 -15.03
N VAL A 317 -0.36 16.75 -14.59
CA VAL A 317 -1.23 17.13 -13.48
C VAL A 317 -0.51 17.04 -12.14
N TYR A 318 0.20 15.93 -11.90
CA TYR A 318 0.85 15.65 -10.61
C TYR A 318 2.33 16.00 -10.58
N ASN A 319 2.98 16.09 -11.74
CA ASN A 319 4.41 16.31 -11.88
C ASN A 319 5.24 15.45 -10.91
N PRO A 320 5.05 14.13 -10.90
CA PRO A 320 5.72 13.25 -9.94
C PRO A 320 7.20 13.10 -10.29
N THR A 321 8.05 12.86 -9.30
CA THR A 321 9.44 12.45 -9.53
C THR A 321 9.51 11.03 -10.08
N ARG A 322 8.47 10.21 -9.85
CA ARG A 322 8.39 8.84 -10.35
C ARG A 322 6.96 8.43 -10.70
N ILE A 323 6.83 7.68 -11.80
CA ILE A 323 5.62 6.91 -12.15
C ILE A 323 5.97 5.42 -12.03
N VAL A 324 5.15 4.69 -11.28
CA VAL A 324 5.20 3.23 -11.18
C VAL A 324 3.99 2.67 -11.88
N ILE A 325 4.19 1.72 -12.81
CA ILE A 325 3.13 1.08 -13.57
C ILE A 325 3.01 -0.37 -13.12
N ASP A 326 1.82 -0.75 -12.71
CA ASP A 326 1.50 -2.06 -12.16
C ASP A 326 0.31 -2.73 -12.84
N SER A 327 0.24 -4.05 -12.72
CA SER A 327 -0.87 -4.90 -13.16
C SER A 327 -0.87 -6.21 -12.36
N CYS A 328 -2.01 -6.90 -12.31
CA CYS A 328 -2.09 -8.26 -11.77
C CYS A 328 -1.23 -9.30 -12.54
N LYS A 329 -0.61 -8.92 -13.66
CA LYS A 329 0.31 -9.73 -14.45
C LYS A 329 1.58 -8.95 -14.77
N ASP A 330 2.71 -9.45 -14.30
CA ASP A 330 4.03 -8.85 -14.51
C ASP A 330 4.35 -8.60 -16.00
N SER A 331 3.98 -9.53 -16.87
CA SER A 331 4.14 -9.37 -18.32
C SER A 331 3.31 -8.21 -18.91
N TYR A 332 2.15 -7.90 -18.30
CA TYR A 332 1.33 -6.79 -18.78
C TYR A 332 1.84 -5.46 -18.26
N SER A 333 2.23 -5.36 -16.98
CA SER A 333 2.88 -4.15 -16.46
C SER A 333 4.16 -3.82 -17.23
N LYS A 334 4.92 -4.82 -17.66
CA LYS A 334 6.08 -4.62 -18.54
C LYS A 334 5.69 -4.02 -19.90
N VAL A 335 4.69 -4.60 -20.58
CA VAL A 335 4.19 -4.09 -21.88
C VAL A 335 3.68 -2.65 -21.75
N LEU A 336 2.89 -2.36 -20.73
CA LEU A 336 2.40 -1.01 -20.45
C LEU A 336 3.55 -0.01 -20.23
N THR A 337 4.55 -0.41 -19.45
CA THR A 337 5.72 0.43 -19.14
C THR A 337 6.55 0.73 -20.38
N GLU A 338 6.89 -0.29 -21.16
CA GLU A 338 7.66 -0.17 -22.40
C GLU A 338 6.92 0.71 -23.42
N HIS A 339 5.61 0.49 -23.59
CA HIS A 339 4.80 1.30 -24.50
C HIS A 339 4.75 2.77 -24.05
N PHE A 340 4.54 3.04 -22.77
CA PHE A 340 4.52 4.41 -22.25
C PHE A 340 5.88 5.10 -22.40
N LEU A 341 6.99 4.43 -22.19
CA LEU A 341 8.33 4.98 -22.42
C LEU A 341 8.53 5.35 -23.90
N CYS A 342 8.10 4.50 -24.85
CA CYS A 342 8.15 4.83 -26.27
C CYS A 342 7.23 6.01 -26.61
N PHE A 343 6.05 6.08 -26.01
CA PHE A 343 5.11 7.18 -26.18
C PHE A 343 5.71 8.50 -25.70
N MET A 344 6.32 8.52 -24.50
CA MET A 344 6.99 9.70 -23.95
C MET A 344 8.12 10.18 -24.86
N GLU A 345 8.92 9.26 -25.42
CA GLU A 345 9.98 9.60 -26.37
C GLU A 345 9.44 10.30 -27.62
N SER A 346 8.29 9.83 -28.15
CA SER A 346 7.62 10.45 -29.31
C SER A 346 7.05 11.85 -29.01
N MET A 347 6.78 12.14 -27.73
CA MET A 347 6.22 13.41 -27.26
C MET A 347 7.27 14.39 -26.74
N LYS A 348 8.56 14.05 -26.85
CA LYS A 348 9.64 14.92 -26.37
C LYS A 348 9.58 16.30 -27.00
N ASN A 349 9.69 17.30 -26.14
CA ASN A 349 9.82 18.68 -26.50
C ASN A 349 11.03 19.27 -25.73
N ASP A 350 12.02 19.79 -26.43
CA ASP A 350 13.24 20.35 -25.83
C ASP A 350 12.98 21.56 -24.93
N ALA A 351 11.79 22.21 -25.08
CA ALA A 351 11.45 23.38 -24.28
C ALA A 351 11.01 23.05 -22.83
N ILE A 352 10.53 21.82 -22.58
CA ILE A 352 10.07 21.41 -21.24
C ILE A 352 10.57 19.99 -20.94
N PRO A 353 11.68 19.88 -20.21
CA PRO A 353 12.23 18.57 -19.87
C PRO A 353 11.31 17.82 -18.89
N ILE A 354 10.93 16.59 -19.25
CA ILE A 354 10.21 15.67 -18.37
C ILE A 354 11.25 14.84 -17.61
N HIS A 355 11.29 14.98 -16.29
CA HIS A 355 12.26 14.31 -15.43
C HIS A 355 11.69 13.13 -14.64
N ALA A 356 10.43 12.75 -14.85
CA ALA A 356 9.84 11.65 -14.13
C ALA A 356 10.51 10.31 -14.48
N GLN A 357 10.93 9.59 -13.46
CA GLN A 357 11.42 8.24 -13.59
C GLN A 357 10.25 7.28 -13.78
N VAL A 358 10.14 6.64 -14.93
CA VAL A 358 9.10 5.64 -15.21
C VAL A 358 9.67 4.25 -14.99
N ARG A 359 8.95 3.40 -14.24
CA ARG A 359 9.32 2.01 -14.05
C ARG A 359 8.12 1.11 -13.82
N GLN A 360 8.32 -0.16 -14.08
CA GLN A 360 7.42 -1.23 -13.68
C GLN A 360 7.46 -1.41 -12.16
N ALA A 361 6.32 -1.78 -11.55
CA ALA A 361 6.26 -2.20 -10.16
C ALA A 361 7.11 -3.44 -9.91
N LYS A 362 7.66 -3.55 -8.70
CA LYS A 362 8.36 -4.76 -8.29
C LYS A 362 7.34 -5.75 -7.75
N HIS A 363 7.01 -6.74 -8.56
CA HIS A 363 6.16 -7.84 -8.10
C HIS A 363 6.93 -8.80 -7.21
N ASP A 364 6.47 -8.94 -5.98
CA ASP A 364 6.63 -10.14 -5.20
C ASP A 364 5.26 -10.57 -4.66
N GLU A 365 5.15 -11.80 -4.24
CA GLU A 365 3.91 -12.46 -3.81
C GLU A 365 3.15 -11.69 -2.72
N TYR A 366 3.86 -10.88 -1.92
CA TYR A 366 3.32 -10.17 -0.76
C TYR A 366 3.39 -8.65 -0.89
N HIS A 367 3.58 -8.13 -2.09
CA HIS A 367 3.84 -6.71 -2.33
C HIS A 367 2.77 -5.81 -1.67
N THR A 368 1.49 -6.08 -1.97
CA THR A 368 0.36 -5.32 -1.43
C THR A 368 0.25 -5.51 0.09
N MET A 369 0.35 -6.76 0.58
CA MET A 369 0.27 -7.09 2.02
C MET A 369 1.39 -6.44 2.83
N ARG A 370 2.58 -6.28 2.24
CA ARG A 370 3.70 -5.57 2.86
C ARG A 370 3.43 -4.08 3.05
N GLY A 371 2.76 -3.45 2.09
CA GLY A 371 2.33 -2.05 2.22
C GLY A 371 1.44 -1.85 3.44
N CYS A 372 0.48 -2.74 3.64
CA CYS A 372 -0.38 -2.71 4.82
C CYS A 372 0.35 -2.94 6.13
N PHE A 373 1.27 -3.89 6.13
CA PHE A 373 2.13 -4.10 7.28
C PHE A 373 2.83 -2.79 7.68
N TYR A 374 3.46 -2.08 6.74
CA TYR A 374 4.13 -0.82 7.03
C TYR A 374 3.17 0.25 7.53
N MET A 375 2.00 0.39 6.92
CA MET A 375 1.00 1.37 7.34
C MET A 375 0.48 1.09 8.74
N THR A 376 0.16 -0.16 9.05
CA THR A 376 -0.34 -0.56 10.37
C THR A 376 0.72 -0.35 11.45
N ARG A 377 1.97 -0.67 11.15
CA ARG A 377 3.10 -0.42 12.04
C ARG A 377 3.28 1.07 12.30
N ASN A 378 3.20 1.90 11.27
CA ASN A 378 3.33 3.35 11.40
C ASN A 378 2.19 3.93 12.24
N ALA A 379 0.96 3.50 12.02
CA ALA A 379 -0.20 3.92 12.82
C ALA A 379 -0.04 3.52 14.30
N TRP A 380 0.50 2.33 14.57
CA TRP A 380 0.84 1.91 15.94
C TRP A 380 1.89 2.82 16.58
N ILE A 381 2.98 3.13 15.87
CA ILE A 381 4.05 4.03 16.34
C ILE A 381 3.49 5.43 16.65
N GLU A 382 2.64 5.98 15.79
CA GLU A 382 1.98 7.27 15.97
C GLU A 382 1.05 7.25 17.20
N GLY A 383 0.29 6.17 17.36
CA GLY A 383 -0.56 5.95 18.54
C GLY A 383 0.22 5.88 19.86
N LEU A 384 1.37 5.20 19.87
CA LEU A 384 2.27 5.18 21.03
C LEU A 384 2.81 6.56 21.36
N SER A 385 3.23 7.32 20.34
CA SER A 385 3.76 8.67 20.50
C SER A 385 2.71 9.62 21.11
N ALA A 386 1.43 9.46 20.75
CA ALA A 386 0.32 10.21 21.32
C ALA A 386 0.04 9.80 22.78
N ALA A 387 -0.02 8.51 23.08
CA ALA A 387 -0.36 7.98 24.41
C ALA A 387 0.70 8.26 25.48
N CYS A 388 1.99 8.30 25.12
CA CYS A 388 3.09 8.63 26.05
C CYS A 388 3.10 10.10 26.52
N ILE A 389 2.30 10.97 25.90
CA ILE A 389 2.27 12.41 26.19
C ILE A 389 1.03 12.81 27.01
N GLU A 390 0.02 11.96 27.05
CA GLU A 390 -1.18 12.20 27.88
C GLU A 390 -1.00 11.81 29.35
N LYS A 391 0.13 11.18 29.68
CA LYS A 391 0.58 10.91 31.07
C LYS A 391 1.52 11.99 31.56
#